data_1935863ce87a0ec3602ce06664b416b4
#
_entry.id   1935863ce87a0ec3602ce06664b416b4
#
_cell.length_a   1.000
_cell.length_b   1.000
_cell.length_c   1.000
_cell.angle_alpha   90.00
_cell.angle_beta   90.00
_cell.angle_gamma   90.00
#
_symmetry.space_group_name_H-M   'P 1'
#
loop_
_entity.id
_entity.type
_entity.pdbx_description
1 polymer ?
#
loop_
_entity_poly.entity_id
_entity_poly.type
_entity_poly.pdbx_seq_one_letter_code
_entity_poly.pdbx_strand_id
1 'polypeptide(L)'
;MIDKIEQLDSFLKEQQVGYSILTDSRPVRSAREGADLYGILLSEATPTLIIQVNDQYYAAIICGDKRISFEKLKQIFQTEKVSLAKPETVLRLTGAKVGEVGLINEGMVTLVDVQVVQNKYCYGGCGFSRKTLRIHTEDLVRVTQAKVLDFCIE
;
A
#
# COMPACT_ATOMS: atom_id res chain seq x y z
N MET A 1 11.21 -0.44 24.42
CA MET A 1 10.90 -0.03 23.05
C MET A 1 9.67 -0.77 22.59
N ILE A 2 8.67 -0.06 22.11
CA ILE A 2 7.44 -0.68 21.64
C ILE A 2 7.68 -1.28 20.24
N ASP A 3 7.30 -2.54 20.05
CA ASP A 3 7.38 -3.21 18.76
C ASP A 3 6.47 -2.48 17.76
N LYS A 4 6.96 -2.24 16.55
CA LYS A 4 6.20 -1.57 15.50
C LYS A 4 4.94 -2.35 15.10
N ILE A 5 4.99 -3.69 15.16
CA ILE A 5 3.80 -4.53 14.91
C ILE A 5 2.76 -4.27 16.00
N GLU A 6 3.18 -4.17 17.25
CA GLU A 6 2.27 -3.85 18.35
C GLU A 6 1.69 -2.46 18.20
N GLN A 7 2.46 -1.49 17.70
CA GLN A 7 1.95 -0.15 17.41
C GLN A 7 0.88 -0.17 16.33
N LEU A 8 1.11 -0.91 15.25
CA LEU A 8 0.14 -1.06 14.17
C LEU A 8 -1.13 -1.75 14.68
N ASP A 9 -0.98 -2.84 15.42
CA ASP A 9 -2.09 -3.60 15.98
C ASP A 9 -2.93 -2.71 16.91
N SER A 10 -2.28 -1.96 17.80
CA SER A 10 -2.97 -1.03 18.71
C SER A 10 -3.69 0.06 17.96
N PHE A 11 -3.04 0.65 16.95
CA PHE A 11 -3.66 1.69 16.11
C PHE A 11 -4.93 1.17 15.45
N LEU A 12 -4.86 -0.02 14.84
CA LEU A 12 -6.01 -0.60 14.14
C LEU A 12 -7.14 -0.98 15.10
N LYS A 13 -6.82 -1.47 16.28
CA LYS A 13 -7.84 -1.77 17.30
C LYS A 13 -8.56 -0.51 17.75
N GLU A 14 -7.84 0.59 17.94
CA GLU A 14 -8.43 1.86 18.32
C GLU A 14 -9.36 2.40 17.24
N GLN A 15 -9.05 2.14 15.97
CA GLN A 15 -9.86 2.58 14.83
C GLN A 15 -11.08 1.69 14.59
N GLN A 16 -11.23 0.60 15.32
CA GLN A 16 -12.36 -0.33 15.21
C GLN A 16 -12.53 -0.85 13.78
N VAL A 17 -11.45 -1.40 13.22
CA VAL A 17 -11.45 -1.89 11.84
C VAL A 17 -11.44 -3.42 11.80
N GLY A 18 -11.92 -3.99 10.68
CA GLY A 18 -11.82 -5.42 10.41
C GLY A 18 -10.48 -5.74 9.75
N TYR A 19 -9.58 -6.38 10.48
CA TYR A 19 -8.25 -6.69 9.98
C TYR A 19 -7.68 -7.96 10.60
N SER A 20 -6.64 -8.50 9.95
CA SER A 20 -5.81 -9.58 10.49
C SER A 20 -4.37 -9.32 10.08
N ILE A 21 -3.43 -9.57 10.99
CA ILE A 21 -2.00 -9.54 10.67
C ILE A 21 -1.58 -11.00 10.53
N LEU A 22 -1.20 -11.38 9.31
CA LEU A 22 -0.88 -12.76 8.95
C LEU A 22 0.63 -12.95 8.94
N THR A 23 1.08 -14.14 9.38
CA THR A 23 2.48 -14.49 9.30
C THR A 23 2.71 -15.31 8.03
N ASP A 24 3.58 -14.82 7.15
CA ASP A 24 3.87 -15.48 5.89
C ASP A 24 4.74 -16.72 6.14
N SER A 25 4.35 -17.86 5.60
CA SER A 25 5.13 -19.11 5.73
C SER A 25 6.42 -19.05 4.91
N ARG A 26 6.49 -18.14 3.94
CA ARG A 26 7.69 -17.85 3.14
C ARG A 26 7.72 -16.36 2.82
N PRO A 27 8.89 -15.80 2.41
CA PRO A 27 8.96 -14.37 2.10
C PRO A 27 8.00 -13.97 0.97
N VAL A 28 7.36 -12.82 1.12
CA VAL A 28 6.49 -12.22 0.11
C VAL A 28 7.12 -10.89 -0.30
N ARG A 29 7.60 -10.80 -1.54
CA ARG A 29 8.32 -9.63 -2.06
C ARG A 29 7.60 -8.98 -3.24
N SER A 30 6.46 -9.54 -3.63
CA SER A 30 5.66 -9.03 -4.75
C SER A 30 4.20 -9.38 -4.54
N ALA A 31 3.34 -8.70 -5.29
CA ALA A 31 1.90 -9.00 -5.28
C ALA A 31 1.64 -10.44 -5.72
N ARG A 32 2.39 -10.92 -6.73
CA ARG A 32 2.24 -12.28 -7.23
C ARG A 32 2.56 -13.31 -6.16
N GLU A 33 3.67 -13.13 -5.45
CA GLU A 33 4.04 -14.05 -4.38
C GLU A 33 3.01 -14.07 -3.25
N GLY A 34 2.47 -12.91 -2.90
CA GLY A 34 1.42 -12.81 -1.89
C GLY A 34 0.14 -13.49 -2.32
N ALA A 35 -0.29 -13.27 -3.56
CA ALA A 35 -1.48 -13.89 -4.10
C ALA A 35 -1.35 -15.41 -4.12
N ASP A 36 -0.19 -15.93 -4.53
CA ASP A 36 0.08 -17.37 -4.56
C ASP A 36 0.08 -17.98 -3.16
N LEU A 37 0.68 -17.28 -2.19
CA LEU A 37 0.77 -17.77 -0.82
C LEU A 37 -0.62 -17.89 -0.15
N TYR A 38 -1.47 -16.89 -0.36
CA TYR A 38 -2.76 -16.83 0.32
C TYR A 38 -3.93 -17.34 -0.53
N GLY A 39 -3.65 -17.79 -1.76
CA GLY A 39 -4.69 -18.34 -2.62
C GLY A 39 -5.75 -17.32 -3.03
N ILE A 40 -5.36 -16.07 -3.19
CA ILE A 40 -6.24 -14.96 -3.58
C ILE A 40 -5.97 -14.57 -5.03
N LEU A 41 -6.88 -13.77 -5.60
CA LEU A 41 -6.66 -13.20 -6.92
C LEU A 41 -5.53 -12.17 -6.87
N LEU A 42 -4.78 -12.04 -7.96
CA LEU A 42 -3.72 -11.03 -8.04
C LEU A 42 -4.28 -9.62 -7.82
N SER A 43 -5.51 -9.36 -8.26
CA SER A 43 -6.19 -8.07 -8.03
C SER A 43 -6.46 -7.77 -6.56
N GLU A 44 -6.50 -8.79 -5.71
CA GLU A 44 -6.73 -8.62 -4.27
C GLU A 44 -5.43 -8.40 -3.49
N ALA A 45 -4.29 -8.69 -4.11
CA ALA A 45 -2.99 -8.33 -3.55
C ALA A 45 -2.73 -6.87 -3.93
N THR A 46 -2.60 -6.02 -2.91
CA THR A 46 -2.56 -4.56 -3.12
C THR A 46 -1.23 -3.99 -2.63
N PRO A 47 -0.22 -3.95 -3.51
CA PRO A 47 1.07 -3.37 -3.14
C PRO A 47 0.98 -1.85 -2.97
N THR A 48 1.89 -1.31 -2.15
CA THR A 48 2.07 0.12 -1.98
C THR A 48 3.37 0.55 -2.64
N LEU A 49 3.26 1.53 -3.51
CA LEU A 49 4.41 2.13 -4.19
C LEU A 49 4.55 3.57 -3.69
N ILE A 50 5.79 4.00 -3.46
CA ILE A 50 6.03 5.39 -3.09
C ILE A 50 6.36 6.16 -4.36
N ILE A 51 5.57 7.21 -4.61
CA ILE A 51 5.78 8.07 -5.78
C ILE A 51 6.20 9.45 -5.34
N GLN A 52 6.95 10.12 -6.21
CA GLN A 52 7.37 11.50 -6.02
C GLN A 52 6.64 12.35 -7.04
N VAL A 53 5.98 13.40 -6.57
CA VAL A 53 5.31 14.39 -7.39
C VAL A 53 5.88 15.75 -7.00
N ASN A 54 6.66 16.37 -7.89
CA ASN A 54 7.47 17.55 -7.56
C ASN A 54 8.37 17.22 -6.37
N ASP A 55 8.21 17.92 -5.24
CA ASP A 55 9.01 17.69 -4.03
C ASP A 55 8.24 16.91 -2.96
N GLN A 56 7.05 16.39 -3.29
CA GLN A 56 6.17 15.68 -2.36
C GLN A 56 6.21 14.18 -2.63
N TYR A 57 5.99 13.38 -1.58
CA TYR A 57 5.92 11.93 -1.69
C TYR A 57 4.55 11.44 -1.28
N TYR A 58 4.06 10.43 -2.00
CA TYR A 58 2.74 9.83 -1.77
C TYR A 58 2.86 8.31 -1.72
N ALA A 59 2.05 7.70 -0.85
CA ALA A 59 1.92 6.24 -0.83
C ALA A 59 0.77 5.86 -1.76
N ALA A 60 1.07 5.15 -2.84
CA ALA A 60 0.09 4.78 -3.85
C ALA A 60 -0.22 3.29 -3.74
N ILE A 61 -1.47 2.96 -3.41
CA ILE A 61 -1.95 1.58 -3.29
C ILE A 61 -2.69 1.21 -4.57
N ILE A 62 -2.28 0.10 -5.18
CA ILE A 62 -2.83 -0.36 -6.45
C ILE A 62 -3.20 -1.84 -6.37
N CYS A 63 -4.01 -2.33 -7.32
CA CYS A 63 -4.23 -3.76 -7.48
C CYS A 63 -2.99 -4.40 -8.11
N GLY A 64 -2.64 -5.61 -7.67
CA GLY A 64 -1.46 -6.30 -8.14
C GLY A 64 -1.46 -6.66 -9.62
N ASP A 65 -2.63 -6.68 -10.27
CA ASP A 65 -2.78 -6.94 -11.69
C ASP A 65 -2.78 -5.67 -12.54
N LYS A 66 -2.56 -4.52 -11.92
CA LYS A 66 -2.53 -3.21 -12.59
C LYS A 66 -1.17 -2.57 -12.40
N ARG A 67 -0.93 -1.50 -13.12
CA ARG A 67 0.30 -0.71 -12.98
C ARG A 67 -0.04 0.78 -13.00
N ILE A 68 0.81 1.56 -12.36
CA ILE A 68 0.67 3.01 -12.31
C ILE A 68 0.83 3.59 -13.72
N SER A 69 -0.08 4.50 -14.08
CA SER A 69 0.06 5.33 -15.26
C SER A 69 0.61 6.69 -14.86
N PHE A 70 1.88 6.94 -15.21
CA PHE A 70 2.49 8.24 -14.91
C PHE A 70 1.81 9.35 -15.68
N GLU A 71 1.30 9.06 -16.87
CA GLU A 71 0.55 10.05 -17.65
C GLU A 71 -0.72 10.49 -16.93
N LYS A 72 -1.47 9.55 -16.36
CA LYS A 72 -2.65 9.88 -15.56
C LYS A 72 -2.29 10.71 -14.33
N LEU A 73 -1.21 10.35 -13.64
CA LEU A 73 -0.75 11.10 -12.46
C LEU A 73 -0.31 12.51 -12.83
N LYS A 74 0.40 12.67 -13.94
CA LYS A 74 0.80 14.00 -14.43
C LYS A 74 -0.42 14.89 -14.69
N GLN A 75 -1.48 14.33 -15.25
CA GLN A 75 -2.73 15.05 -15.48
C GLN A 75 -3.40 15.42 -14.15
N ILE A 76 -3.49 14.47 -13.22
CA ILE A 76 -4.13 14.68 -11.92
C ILE A 76 -3.42 15.80 -11.15
N PHE A 77 -2.09 15.75 -11.10
CA PHE A 77 -1.29 16.72 -10.34
C PHE A 77 -0.85 17.93 -11.15
N GLN A 78 -1.17 17.97 -12.45
CA GLN A 78 -0.86 19.08 -13.34
C GLN A 78 0.64 19.43 -13.32
N THR A 79 1.47 18.40 -13.44
CA THR A 79 2.93 18.53 -13.45
C THR A 79 3.55 17.41 -14.26
N GLU A 80 4.72 17.69 -14.86
CA GLU A 80 5.51 16.66 -15.55
C GLU A 80 6.45 15.91 -14.61
N LYS A 81 6.61 16.38 -13.38
CA LYS A 81 7.58 15.83 -12.42
C LYS A 81 6.93 14.75 -11.55
N VAL A 82 6.69 13.58 -12.14
CA VAL A 82 6.12 12.42 -11.45
C VAL A 82 7.01 11.22 -11.74
N SER A 83 7.43 10.52 -10.70
CA SER A 83 8.28 9.34 -10.82
C SER A 83 8.10 8.42 -9.60
N LEU A 84 8.62 7.20 -9.71
CA LEU A 84 8.77 6.37 -8.52
C LEU A 84 9.88 6.96 -7.65
N ALA A 85 9.70 6.91 -6.35
CA ALA A 85 10.75 7.30 -5.41
C ALA A 85 11.90 6.29 -5.49
N LYS A 86 13.11 6.78 -5.25
CA LYS A 86 14.30 5.92 -5.24
C LYS A 86 14.26 4.96 -4.04
N PRO A 87 14.83 3.74 -4.16
CA PRO A 87 14.79 2.77 -3.06
C PRO A 87 15.31 3.30 -1.72
N GLU A 88 16.40 4.09 -1.73
CA GLU A 88 16.92 4.68 -0.48
C GLU A 88 15.96 5.70 0.12
N THR A 89 15.21 6.42 -0.73
CA THR A 89 14.20 7.36 -0.26
C THR A 89 13.01 6.61 0.36
N VAL A 90 12.58 5.52 -0.28
CA VAL A 90 11.50 4.67 0.24
C VAL A 90 11.87 4.16 1.63
N LEU A 91 13.08 3.64 1.79
CA LEU A 91 13.56 3.13 3.08
C LEU A 91 13.59 4.25 4.14
N ARG A 92 14.08 5.41 3.77
CA ARG A 92 14.16 6.56 4.69
C ARG A 92 12.78 7.02 5.15
N LEU A 93 11.82 7.08 4.23
CA LEU A 93 10.48 7.60 4.54
C LEU A 93 9.60 6.59 5.25
N THR A 94 9.72 5.30 4.91
CA THR A 94 8.80 4.27 5.40
C THR A 94 9.42 3.30 6.40
N GLY A 95 10.74 3.23 6.44
CA GLY A 95 11.44 2.21 7.24
C GLY A 95 11.41 0.83 6.60
N ALA A 96 10.82 0.67 5.43
CA ALA A 96 10.69 -0.59 4.72
C ALA A 96 11.35 -0.52 3.36
N LYS A 97 11.80 -1.67 2.86
CA LYS A 97 12.36 -1.79 1.52
C LYS A 97 11.24 -1.78 0.48
N VAL A 98 11.57 -1.42 -0.75
CA VAL A 98 10.66 -1.58 -1.89
C VAL A 98 10.17 -3.02 -1.93
N GLY A 99 8.86 -3.21 -2.08
CA GLY A 99 8.22 -4.52 -2.01
C GLY A 99 7.74 -4.94 -0.64
N GLU A 100 8.19 -4.24 0.43
CA GLU A 100 7.77 -4.52 1.81
C GLU A 100 7.06 -3.34 2.45
N VAL A 101 6.81 -2.27 1.69
CA VAL A 101 6.12 -1.07 2.20
C VAL A 101 4.71 -1.44 2.65
N GLY A 102 4.31 -0.95 3.82
CA GLY A 102 3.01 -1.25 4.38
C GLY A 102 1.87 -0.51 3.70
N LEU A 103 0.65 -0.98 3.96
CA LEU A 103 -0.58 -0.32 3.51
C LEU A 103 -0.84 0.97 4.29
N ILE A 104 -0.32 1.08 5.49
CA ILE A 104 -0.55 2.24 6.36
C ILE A 104 0.77 2.96 6.58
N ASN A 105 0.83 4.22 6.16
CA ASN A 105 2.03 5.05 6.25
C ASN A 105 1.63 6.40 6.85
N GLU A 106 1.73 6.51 8.17
CA GLU A 106 1.40 7.73 8.89
C GLU A 106 2.29 8.89 8.44
N GLY A 107 1.71 10.06 8.35
CA GLY A 107 2.44 11.27 7.95
C GLY A 107 2.63 11.42 6.45
N MET A 108 2.16 10.45 5.65
CA MET A 108 2.23 10.51 4.20
C MET A 108 0.83 10.43 3.62
N VAL A 109 0.55 11.23 2.59
CA VAL A 109 -0.75 11.17 1.91
C VAL A 109 -0.84 9.86 1.15
N THR A 110 -1.95 9.15 1.34
CA THR A 110 -2.21 7.87 0.68
C THR A 110 -3.16 8.09 -0.50
N LEU A 111 -2.78 7.53 -1.65
CA LEU A 111 -3.63 7.48 -2.84
C LEU A 111 -4.04 6.03 -3.05
N VAL A 112 -5.32 5.82 -3.32
CA VAL A 112 -5.84 4.47 -3.59
C VAL A 112 -6.45 4.50 -4.99
N ASP A 113 -6.00 3.59 -5.85
CA ASP A 113 -6.58 3.50 -7.19
C ASP A 113 -8.02 3.01 -7.13
N VAL A 114 -8.86 3.52 -8.02
CA VAL A 114 -10.30 3.18 -8.04
C VAL A 114 -10.56 1.67 -8.15
N GLN A 115 -9.66 0.91 -8.77
CA GLN A 115 -9.83 -0.55 -8.87
C GLN A 115 -9.72 -1.25 -7.51
N VAL A 116 -8.93 -0.68 -6.60
CA VAL A 116 -8.76 -1.26 -5.26
C VAL A 116 -10.09 -1.29 -4.50
N VAL A 117 -10.93 -0.26 -4.66
CA VAL A 117 -12.19 -0.20 -3.93
C VAL A 117 -13.23 -1.23 -4.40
N GLN A 118 -12.95 -1.94 -5.49
CA GLN A 118 -13.76 -3.07 -5.93
C GLN A 118 -13.53 -4.31 -5.07
N ASN A 119 -12.42 -4.36 -4.35
CA ASN A 119 -12.09 -5.48 -3.46
C ASN A 119 -12.80 -5.30 -2.12
N LYS A 120 -13.28 -6.42 -1.55
CA LYS A 120 -13.80 -6.41 -0.20
C LYS A 120 -12.66 -6.27 0.82
N TYR A 121 -11.53 -6.95 0.57
CA TYR A 121 -10.35 -6.92 1.41
C TYR A 121 -9.13 -6.56 0.60
N CYS A 122 -8.17 -5.90 1.25
CA CYS A 122 -6.84 -5.66 0.71
C CYS A 122 -5.85 -6.55 1.45
N TYR A 123 -4.94 -7.16 0.69
CA TYR A 123 -3.81 -7.91 1.24
C TYR A 123 -2.54 -7.17 0.85
N GLY A 124 -1.81 -6.67 1.81
CA GLY A 124 -0.60 -5.91 1.52
C GLY A 124 0.38 -5.98 2.67
N GLY A 125 1.47 -5.24 2.54
CA GLY A 125 2.49 -5.20 3.56
C GLY A 125 2.05 -4.47 4.82
N CYS A 126 2.78 -4.67 5.88
CA CYS A 126 2.65 -3.89 7.11
C CYS A 126 3.99 -3.29 7.54
N GLY A 127 4.95 -3.20 6.61
CA GLY A 127 6.25 -2.62 6.86
C GLY A 127 7.27 -3.59 7.44
N PHE A 128 6.95 -4.88 7.46
CA PHE A 128 7.82 -5.91 8.02
C PHE A 128 7.93 -7.09 7.07
N SER A 129 9.11 -7.73 7.07
CA SER A 129 9.31 -8.97 6.36
C SER A 129 8.41 -10.06 6.98
N ARG A 130 7.82 -10.88 6.13
CA ARG A 130 7.05 -12.07 6.50
C ARG A 130 5.78 -11.77 7.30
N LYS A 131 5.24 -10.56 7.14
CA LYS A 131 3.95 -10.17 7.72
C LYS A 131 3.09 -9.52 6.65
N THR A 132 1.84 -9.96 6.57
CA THR A 132 0.86 -9.42 5.63
C THR A 132 -0.33 -8.88 6.41
N LEU A 133 -0.76 -7.68 6.07
CA LEU A 133 -1.98 -7.10 6.61
C LEU A 133 -3.13 -7.42 5.66
N ARG A 134 -4.16 -8.07 6.20
CA ARG A 134 -5.45 -8.24 5.52
C ARG A 134 -6.42 -7.30 6.20
N ILE A 135 -6.96 -6.37 5.46
CA ILE A 135 -7.83 -5.33 6.03
C ILE A 135 -9.02 -5.09 5.10
N HIS A 136 -10.18 -4.84 5.70
CA HIS A 136 -11.37 -4.46 4.95
C HIS A 136 -11.09 -3.18 4.18
N THR A 137 -11.38 -3.18 2.87
CA THR A 137 -10.98 -2.06 1.99
C THR A 137 -11.56 -0.72 2.43
N GLU A 138 -12.84 -0.70 2.81
CA GLU A 138 -13.47 0.54 3.29
C GLU A 138 -12.77 1.09 4.53
N ASP A 139 -12.36 0.20 5.43
CA ASP A 139 -11.62 0.61 6.64
C ASP A 139 -10.25 1.16 6.29
N LEU A 140 -9.55 0.53 5.33
CA LEU A 140 -8.25 1.02 4.89
C LEU A 140 -8.35 2.45 4.34
N VAL A 141 -9.33 2.69 3.48
CA VAL A 141 -9.56 4.04 2.93
C VAL A 141 -9.85 5.03 4.03
N ARG A 142 -10.67 4.63 5.00
CA ARG A 142 -11.06 5.51 6.12
C ARG A 142 -9.88 5.84 7.03
N VAL A 143 -9.15 4.82 7.50
CA VAL A 143 -8.08 5.07 8.49
C VAL A 143 -6.87 5.78 7.89
N THR A 144 -6.62 5.63 6.59
CA THR A 144 -5.53 6.32 5.90
C THR A 144 -5.96 7.68 5.37
N GLN A 145 -7.26 7.99 5.42
CA GLN A 145 -7.83 9.19 4.80
C GLN A 145 -7.42 9.30 3.34
N ALA A 146 -7.41 8.16 2.66
CA ALA A 146 -6.90 8.05 1.30
C ALA A 146 -7.73 8.87 0.31
N LYS A 147 -7.04 9.37 -0.69
CA LYS A 147 -7.70 9.96 -1.87
C LYS A 147 -7.86 8.83 -2.89
N VAL A 148 -9.10 8.58 -3.30
CA VAL A 148 -9.41 7.55 -4.29
C VAL A 148 -9.39 8.21 -5.67
N LEU A 149 -8.46 7.78 -6.52
CA LEU A 149 -8.20 8.39 -7.83
C LEU A 149 -8.01 7.30 -8.88
N ASP A 150 -8.26 7.63 -10.12
CA ASP A 150 -8.04 6.72 -11.25
C ASP A 150 -6.65 7.00 -11.84
N PHE A 151 -5.65 6.20 -11.45
CA PHE A 151 -4.27 6.42 -11.90
C PHE A 151 -3.55 5.16 -12.39
N CYS A 152 -4.29 4.07 -12.60
CA CYS A 152 -3.69 2.83 -13.10
C CYS A 152 -4.14 2.49 -14.51
N ILE A 153 -3.36 1.60 -15.15
CA ILE A 153 -3.69 0.96 -16.43
C ILE A 153 -3.43 -0.54 -16.30
N GLU A 154 -3.89 -1.30 -17.24
CA GLU A 154 -3.71 -2.75 -17.26
C GLU A 154 -2.26 -3.17 -17.48
#